data_fd34be3822ac729a6ee0a33e7d4d47ea
#
_entry.id   fd34be3822ac729a6ee0a33e7d4d47ea
#
_cell.length_a   1.000
_cell.length_b   1.000
_cell.length_c   1.000
_cell.angle_alpha   90.00
_cell.angle_beta   90.00
_cell.angle_gamma   90.00
#
_symmetry.space_group_name_H-M   'P 1'
#
loop_
_entity.id
_entity.type
_entity.pdbx_description
1 polymer ?
#
loop_
_entity_poly.entity_id
_entity_poly.type
_entity_poly.pdbx_seq_one_letter_code
_entity_poly.pdbx_strand_id
1 'polypeptide(L)'
;MPAKKAKKAQKKTASNAVKYSYDFGQKTDGSVKLRELLGGKGANLAEMARIGLPVPPGFTLTTEVCTYYYANGRQYPATLANEIKTSVATIEKQLGKKLGAASKPLLLSV
;
A
#
# COMPACT_ATOMS: atom_id res chain seq x y z
N MET A 1 -4.64 -10.93 31.21
CA MET A 1 -4.59 -10.02 30.75
C MET A 1 -4.69 -9.64 30.39
N PRO A 2 -4.62 -9.86 30.74
CA PRO A 2 -4.66 -9.19 30.11
C PRO A 2 -4.60 -8.90 29.61
N ALA A 3 -4.32 -9.40 29.38
CA ALA A 3 -4.26 -8.64 28.71
C ALA A 3 -4.12 -8.49 28.12
N LYS A 4 -3.88 -8.55 28.14
CA LYS A 4 -3.66 -8.04 27.51
C LYS A 4 -3.64 -7.90 26.73
N LYS A 5 -3.42 -8.31 26.97
CA LYS A 5 -3.37 -7.83 26.27
C LYS A 5 -3.45 -7.43 25.49
N ALA A 6 -3.25 -8.07 25.69
CA ALA A 6 -3.34 -7.26 25.03
C ALA A 6 -3.30 -7.04 24.46
N LYS A 7 -3.01 -7.06 24.37
CA LYS A 7 -2.93 -6.39 23.85
C LYS A 7 -2.85 -6.11 23.11
N LYS A 8 -2.63 -6.40 23.09
CA LYS A 8 -2.54 -5.72 22.52
C LYS A 8 -2.68 -5.41 21.75
N ALA A 9 -2.63 -5.82 21.83
CA ALA A 9 -2.77 -5.05 21.17
C ALA A 9 -2.84 -4.80 20.63
N GLN A 10 -2.70 -4.77 20.46
CA GLN A 10 -2.82 -4.08 19.93
C GLN A 10 -2.70 -3.65 19.35
N LYS A 11 -2.58 -3.73 19.37
CA LYS A 11 -2.51 -2.96 18.89
C LYS A 11 -2.73 -2.62 18.32
N LYS A 12 -2.72 -2.72 18.33
CA LYS A 12 -2.97 -2.03 17.78
C LYS A 12 -3.33 -1.48 17.41
N THR A 13 -3.28 -1.64 17.53
CA THR A 13 -3.69 -0.98 17.14
C THR A 13 -3.94 -0.59 16.86
N ALA A 14 -3.86 -0.66 17.04
CA ALA A 14 -4.15 -0.20 16.59
C ALA A 14 -4.56 -0.22 16.13
N SER A 15 -4.54 -0.24 16.49
CA SER A 15 -4.98 -0.28 15.79
C SER A 15 -5.46 -0.93 14.97
N ASN A 16 -5.65 -1.10 15.07
CA ASN A 16 -6.64 -1.81 14.26
C ASN A 16 -6.93 -1.23 12.91
N ALA A 17 -6.14 -0.35 12.48
CA ALA A 17 -6.28 0.26 11.17
C ALA A 17 -6.01 -0.80 10.10
N VAL A 18 -6.98 -1.01 9.22
CA VAL A 18 -6.80 -1.86 8.06
C VAL A 18 -5.81 -1.19 7.13
N LYS A 19 -4.86 -1.96 6.63
CA LYS A 19 -3.87 -1.45 5.67
C LYS A 19 -4.40 -1.61 4.26
N TYR A 20 -4.45 -0.52 3.51
CA TYR A 20 -4.97 -0.51 2.15
C TYR A 20 -3.91 -0.32 1.08
N SER A 21 -2.73 0.22 1.43
CA SER A 21 -1.66 0.47 0.48
C SER A 21 -0.46 -0.41 0.81
N TYR A 22 -0.02 -1.21 -0.16
CA TYR A 22 1.11 -2.12 -0.01
C TYR A 22 2.21 -1.70 -0.97
N ASP A 23 3.33 -1.25 -0.43
CA ASP A 23 4.46 -0.76 -1.21
C ASP A 23 5.29 -1.91 -1.76
N PHE A 24 5.94 -1.68 -2.91
CA PHE A 24 6.94 -2.60 -3.44
C PHE A 24 8.11 -1.79 -4.01
N GLY A 25 9.28 -2.42 -4.06
CA GLY A 25 10.52 -1.76 -4.47
C GLY A 25 11.60 -2.07 -3.45
N GLN A 26 12.23 -1.02 -2.89
CA GLN A 26 13.26 -1.20 -1.88
C GLN A 26 12.71 -1.84 -0.61
N LYS A 27 11.49 -1.42 -0.22
CA LYS A 27 10.74 -2.08 0.86
C LYS A 27 9.48 -2.63 0.25
N THR A 28 9.23 -3.90 0.46
CA THR A 28 8.08 -4.58 -0.13
C THR A 28 7.22 -5.17 0.98
N ASP A 29 5.96 -4.73 1.01
CA ASP A 29 5.01 -5.12 2.06
C ASP A 29 4.24 -6.38 1.72
N GLY A 30 4.17 -6.76 0.44
CA GLY A 30 3.34 -7.87 0.01
C GLY A 30 4.14 -9.00 -0.60
N SER A 31 3.43 -10.01 -1.07
CA SER A 31 4.02 -11.15 -1.75
C SER A 31 2.95 -11.82 -2.61
N VAL A 32 3.37 -12.83 -3.37
CA VAL A 32 2.43 -13.61 -4.19
C VAL A 32 1.37 -14.30 -3.33
N LYS A 33 1.65 -14.51 -2.05
CA LYS A 33 0.69 -15.13 -1.13
C LYS A 33 -0.52 -14.24 -0.86
N LEU A 34 -0.44 -12.95 -1.14
CA LEU A 34 -1.53 -12.00 -0.96
C LEU A 34 -2.27 -11.72 -2.26
N ARG A 35 -2.32 -12.70 -3.15
CA ARG A 35 -2.87 -12.52 -4.49
C ARG A 35 -4.30 -12.01 -4.49
N GLU A 36 -5.14 -12.52 -3.59
CA GLU A 36 -6.53 -12.09 -3.53
C GLU A 36 -6.67 -10.65 -3.05
N LEU A 37 -5.79 -10.26 -2.14
CA LEU A 37 -5.81 -8.92 -1.58
C LEU A 37 -5.21 -7.88 -2.53
N LEU A 38 -4.11 -8.23 -3.19
CA LEU A 38 -3.36 -7.31 -4.04
C LEU A 38 -3.73 -7.39 -5.51
N GLY A 39 -4.47 -8.43 -5.91
CA GLY A 39 -4.71 -8.71 -7.31
C GLY A 39 -3.51 -9.36 -7.96
N GLY A 40 -3.69 -9.87 -9.20
CA GLY A 40 -2.62 -10.59 -9.89
C GLY A 40 -1.42 -9.72 -10.17
N LYS A 41 -1.63 -8.54 -10.74
CA LYS A 41 -0.53 -7.63 -11.07
C LYS A 41 0.21 -7.18 -9.81
N GLY A 42 -0.53 -6.74 -8.78
CA GLY A 42 0.08 -6.23 -7.55
C GLY A 42 0.86 -7.31 -6.83
N ALA A 43 0.29 -8.51 -6.70
CA ALA A 43 0.97 -9.61 -6.03
C ALA A 43 2.24 -10.03 -6.77
N ASN A 44 2.19 -10.09 -8.10
CA ASN A 44 3.36 -10.46 -8.90
C ASN A 44 4.46 -9.40 -8.83
N LEU A 45 4.10 -8.10 -8.89
CA LEU A 45 5.10 -7.03 -8.75
C LEU A 45 5.75 -7.07 -7.38
N ALA A 46 4.97 -7.30 -6.32
CA ALA A 46 5.51 -7.41 -4.97
C ALA A 46 6.48 -8.59 -4.87
N GLU A 47 6.10 -9.73 -5.44
CA GLU A 47 6.96 -10.91 -5.39
C GLU A 47 8.26 -10.70 -6.17
N MET A 48 8.17 -10.09 -7.36
CA MET A 48 9.35 -9.80 -8.16
C MET A 48 10.31 -8.89 -7.41
N ALA A 49 9.79 -7.85 -6.76
CA ALA A 49 10.62 -6.95 -5.97
C ALA A 49 11.23 -7.68 -4.78
N ARG A 50 10.45 -8.54 -4.13
CA ARG A 50 10.89 -9.26 -2.93
C ARG A 50 12.05 -10.21 -3.22
N ILE A 51 12.05 -10.85 -4.39
CA ILE A 51 13.12 -11.77 -4.75
C ILE A 51 14.31 -11.08 -5.44
N GLY A 52 14.29 -9.75 -5.51
CA GLY A 52 15.44 -8.98 -5.98
C GLY A 52 15.45 -8.61 -7.45
N LEU A 53 14.35 -8.82 -8.17
CA LEU A 53 14.28 -8.40 -9.55
C LEU A 53 14.17 -6.88 -9.65
N PRO A 54 14.68 -6.25 -10.72
CA PRO A 54 14.69 -4.79 -10.85
C PRO A 54 13.31 -4.26 -11.23
N VAL A 55 12.44 -4.13 -10.23
CA VAL A 55 11.09 -3.60 -10.40
C VAL A 55 11.07 -2.15 -9.96
N PRO A 56 10.51 -1.22 -10.76
CA PRO A 56 10.38 0.17 -10.31
C PRO A 56 9.55 0.24 -9.03
N PRO A 57 9.84 1.20 -8.13
CA PRO A 57 9.04 1.33 -6.92
C PRO A 57 7.61 1.70 -7.23
N GLY A 58 6.69 1.17 -6.44
CA GLY A 58 5.27 1.45 -6.60
C GLY A 58 4.50 1.01 -5.38
N PHE A 59 3.18 1.04 -5.50
CA PHE A 59 2.31 0.52 -4.45
C PHE A 59 1.02 -0.01 -5.06
N THR A 60 0.36 -0.89 -4.32
CA THR A 60 -0.90 -1.50 -4.70
C THR A 60 -1.96 -1.13 -3.68
N LEU A 61 -3.10 -0.65 -4.15
CA LEU A 61 -4.27 -0.48 -3.29
C LEU A 61 -5.04 -1.80 -3.30
N THR A 62 -5.43 -2.26 -2.11
CA THR A 62 -6.02 -3.59 -1.97
C THR A 62 -7.44 -3.67 -2.52
N THR A 63 -7.87 -4.89 -2.78
CA THR A 63 -9.25 -5.14 -3.21
C THR A 63 -10.26 -4.76 -2.13
N GLU A 64 -9.82 -4.67 -0.88
CA GLU A 64 -10.68 -4.26 0.21
C GLU A 64 -11.13 -2.81 0.12
N VAL A 65 -10.41 -1.98 -0.64
CA VAL A 65 -10.85 -0.61 -0.91
C VAL A 65 -12.18 -0.63 -1.65
N CYS A 66 -12.31 -1.49 -2.65
CA CYS A 66 -13.57 -1.63 -3.38
C CYS A 66 -14.70 -2.14 -2.49
N THR A 67 -14.40 -3.15 -1.67
CA THR A 67 -15.39 -3.70 -0.74
C THR A 67 -15.88 -2.62 0.22
N TYR A 68 -14.95 -1.86 0.78
CA TYR A 68 -15.30 -0.77 1.70
C TYR A 68 -16.17 0.28 0.99
N TYR A 69 -15.75 0.68 -0.21
CA TYR A 69 -16.42 1.72 -0.97
C TYR A 69 -17.90 1.41 -1.18
N TYR A 70 -18.20 0.19 -1.64
CA TYR A 70 -19.59 -0.20 -1.90
C TYR A 70 -20.36 -0.51 -0.64
N ALA A 71 -19.70 -0.92 0.44
CA ALA A 71 -20.38 -1.20 1.70
C ALA A 71 -20.69 0.07 2.49
N ASN A 72 -20.05 1.19 2.17
CA ASN A 72 -20.15 2.42 2.95
C ASN A 72 -20.65 3.61 2.12
N GLY A 73 -21.64 3.36 1.27
CA GLY A 73 -22.31 4.44 0.55
C GLY A 73 -21.44 5.15 -0.47
N ARG A 74 -20.52 4.41 -1.09
CA ARG A 74 -19.60 4.93 -2.10
C ARG A 74 -18.62 5.96 -1.53
N GLN A 75 -18.17 5.69 -0.31
CA GLN A 75 -17.17 6.52 0.34
C GLN A 75 -15.91 5.70 0.57
N TYR A 76 -14.76 6.36 0.47
CA TYR A 76 -13.47 5.72 0.69
C TYR A 76 -13.14 5.63 2.18
N PRO A 77 -12.31 4.66 2.58
CA PRO A 77 -11.83 4.60 3.97
C PRO A 77 -11.16 5.91 4.37
N ALA A 78 -11.37 6.32 5.61
CA ALA A 78 -10.84 7.60 6.10
C ALA A 78 -9.31 7.67 6.06
N THR A 79 -8.63 6.53 6.24
CA THR A 79 -7.17 6.47 6.25
C THR A 79 -6.55 6.37 4.87
N LEU A 80 -7.35 6.10 3.84
CA LEU A 80 -6.83 5.81 2.51
C LEU A 80 -6.01 6.98 1.93
N ALA A 81 -6.52 8.20 2.06
CA ALA A 81 -5.84 9.37 1.50
C ALA A 81 -4.44 9.53 2.09
N ASN A 82 -4.29 9.31 3.40
CA ASN A 82 -2.97 9.41 4.05
C ASN A 82 -2.04 8.28 3.62
N GLU A 83 -2.57 7.06 3.44
CA GLU A 83 -1.76 5.95 2.96
C GLU A 83 -1.26 6.23 1.55
N ILE A 84 -2.12 6.75 0.67
CA ILE A 84 -1.72 7.10 -0.70
C ILE A 84 -0.62 8.17 -0.67
N LYS A 85 -0.82 9.23 0.14
CA LYS A 85 0.19 10.27 0.27
C LYS A 85 1.55 9.72 0.71
N THR A 86 1.53 8.84 1.69
CA THR A 86 2.76 8.23 2.20
C THR A 86 3.44 7.38 1.13
N SER A 87 2.66 6.56 0.42
CA SER A 87 3.21 5.71 -0.63
C SER A 87 3.78 6.53 -1.79
N VAL A 88 3.07 7.58 -2.21
CA VAL A 88 3.57 8.47 -3.26
C VAL A 88 4.84 9.17 -2.82
N ALA A 89 4.89 9.65 -1.57
CA ALA A 89 6.08 10.30 -1.04
C ALA A 89 7.28 9.36 -1.03
N THR A 90 7.06 8.09 -0.72
CA THR A 90 8.12 7.08 -0.74
C THR A 90 8.68 6.92 -2.16
N ILE A 91 7.80 6.83 -3.17
CA ILE A 91 8.25 6.72 -4.56
C ILE A 91 8.99 7.96 -4.99
N GLU A 92 8.46 9.14 -4.66
CA GLU A 92 9.11 10.41 -5.00
C GLU A 92 10.52 10.47 -4.43
N LYS A 93 10.68 10.04 -3.19
CA LYS A 93 11.98 10.04 -2.54
C LYS A 93 12.95 9.06 -3.21
N GLN A 94 12.47 7.87 -3.56
CA GLN A 94 13.31 6.85 -4.17
C GLN A 94 13.78 7.26 -5.58
N LEU A 95 12.92 7.90 -6.33
CA LEU A 95 13.21 8.27 -7.71
C LEU A 95 13.73 9.71 -7.86
N GLY A 96 13.66 10.52 -6.82
CA GLY A 96 14.08 11.91 -6.89
C GLY A 96 13.23 12.76 -7.81
N LYS A 97 11.95 12.41 -7.97
CA LYS A 97 11.03 13.13 -8.85
C LYS A 97 9.71 13.35 -8.14
N LYS A 98 8.95 14.34 -8.59
CA LYS A 98 7.68 14.70 -7.98
C LYS A 98 6.51 14.46 -8.91
N LEU A 99 5.45 13.89 -8.38
CA LEU A 99 4.21 13.72 -9.10
C LEU A 99 3.59 15.09 -9.38
N GLY A 100 3.25 15.34 -10.63
CA GLY A 100 2.64 16.61 -11.03
C GLY A 100 3.62 17.75 -11.26
N ALA A 101 4.93 17.50 -11.18
CA ALA A 101 5.92 18.56 -11.43
C ALA A 101 5.86 18.98 -12.90
N ALA A 102 6.08 20.28 -13.16
CA ALA A 102 6.08 20.81 -14.51
C ALA A 102 7.31 20.36 -15.31
N SER A 103 8.43 20.10 -14.64
CA SER A 103 9.67 19.67 -15.27
C SER A 103 10.10 18.34 -14.68
N LYS A 104 10.44 17.39 -15.53
CA LYS A 104 10.87 16.04 -15.13
C LYS A 104 9.93 15.41 -14.12
N PRO A 105 8.63 15.31 -14.45
CA PRO A 105 7.68 14.77 -13.48
C PRO A 105 7.87 13.29 -13.23
N LEU A 106 7.34 12.82 -12.08
CA LEU A 106 7.23 11.41 -11.80
C LEU A 106 6.17 10.82 -12.73
N LEU A 107 6.53 9.80 -13.48
CA LEU A 107 5.60 9.09 -14.37
C LEU A 107 5.18 7.80 -13.71
N LEU A 108 3.88 7.51 -13.75
CA LEU A 108 3.31 6.31 -13.15
C LEU A 108 2.69 5.44 -14.23
N SER A 109 2.83 4.13 -14.06
CA SER A 109 2.12 3.13 -14.86
C SER A 109 1.06 2.48 -13.99
N VAL A 110 -0.14 2.38 -14.51
CA VAL A 110 -1.25 1.83 -13.76
C VAL A 110 -1.78 0.56 -14.42
#